data_0147ae3982ca377d0d74c6bb9d04f50d
#
_entry.id   0147ae3982ca377d0d74c6bb9d04f50d
#
_cell.length_a   1.000
_cell.length_b   1.000
_cell.length_c   1.000
_cell.angle_alpha   90.00
_cell.angle_beta   90.00
_cell.angle_gamma   90.00
#
_symmetry.space_group_name_H-M   'P 1'
#
loop_
_entity.id
_entity.type
_entity.pdbx_description
1 polymer ?
#
loop_
_entity_poly.entity_id
_entity_poly.type
_entity_poly.pdbx_seq_one_letter_code
_entity_poly.pdbx_strand_id
1 'polypeptide(L)'
;MVLTLVVMGVIIVLAVAPTGMCSFEPGRPENGPVREVDAGTFLHMEAASLGVPVRDPGVPEGWTSNSARRSTAGGEEAAVTGYITADEGYLQLTQTGASERDAAATEGREKTGEREVAGATVSVYAADSDEVRDVWAIDLGETRALISGAAPESDWETLT
;
A
#
# COMPACT_ATOMS: atom_id res chain seq x y z
N MET A 1 18.31 45.68 9.54
CA MET A 1 17.48 44.45 9.44
C MET A 1 18.04 43.41 8.44
N VAL A 2 18.40 43.76 7.20
CA VAL A 2 18.96 42.80 6.23
C VAL A 2 20.28 42.19 6.71
N LEU A 3 21.19 42.99 7.27
CA LEU A 3 22.47 42.48 7.79
C LEU A 3 22.29 41.46 8.90
N THR A 4 21.32 41.66 9.78
CA THR A 4 21.03 40.73 10.89
C THR A 4 20.52 39.38 10.39
N LEU A 5 19.68 39.39 9.36
CA LEU A 5 19.17 38.18 8.71
C LEU A 5 20.30 37.41 8.00
N VAL A 6 21.21 38.11 7.35
CA VAL A 6 22.35 37.49 6.67
C VAL A 6 23.29 36.83 7.70
N VAL A 7 23.63 37.54 8.78
CA VAL A 7 24.50 37.00 9.84
C VAL A 7 23.85 35.78 10.49
N MET A 8 22.54 35.83 10.77
CA MET A 8 21.82 34.72 11.37
C MET A 8 21.75 33.51 10.41
N GLY A 9 21.54 33.73 9.13
CA GLY A 9 21.58 32.69 8.10
C GLY A 9 22.94 31.99 8.00
N VAL A 10 24.04 32.76 8.03
CA VAL A 10 25.41 32.24 8.02
C VAL A 10 25.68 31.38 9.27
N ILE A 11 25.24 31.85 10.44
CA ILE A 11 25.41 31.08 11.70
C ILE A 11 24.65 29.77 11.64
N ILE A 12 23.43 29.75 11.13
CA ILE A 12 22.61 28.53 10.98
C ILE A 12 23.31 27.56 10.03
N VAL A 13 23.77 28.03 8.88
CA VAL A 13 24.47 27.17 7.92
C VAL A 13 25.75 26.58 8.51
N LEU A 14 26.55 27.38 9.20
CA LEU A 14 27.78 26.90 9.85
C LEU A 14 27.52 25.94 11.00
N ALA A 15 26.39 26.05 11.68
CA ALA A 15 26.00 25.14 12.75
C ALA A 15 25.42 23.82 12.23
N VAL A 16 24.66 23.86 11.13
CA VAL A 16 23.93 22.70 10.60
C VAL A 16 24.79 21.90 9.59
N ALA A 17 25.60 22.57 8.77
CA ALA A 17 26.42 21.89 7.75
C ALA A 17 27.35 20.79 8.32
N PRO A 18 28.02 20.98 9.49
CA PRO A 18 28.89 19.93 10.05
C PRO A 18 28.14 18.75 10.66
N THR A 19 26.83 18.91 10.95
CA THR A 19 26.04 17.84 11.60
C THR A 19 25.62 16.73 10.65
N GLY A 20 25.83 16.90 9.33
CA GLY A 20 25.39 15.93 8.33
C GLY A 20 23.88 15.76 8.19
N MET A 21 23.08 16.55 8.95
CA MET A 21 21.61 16.46 8.91
C MET A 21 20.98 16.94 7.60
N CYS A 22 21.76 17.65 6.76
CA CYS A 22 21.33 18.11 5.44
C CYS A 22 22.13 17.46 4.31
N SER A 23 22.60 16.22 4.48
CA SER A 23 23.15 15.47 3.36
C SER A 23 21.99 15.09 2.43
N PHE A 24 21.76 15.95 1.43
CA PHE A 24 20.94 15.60 0.28
C PHE A 24 21.81 14.69 -0.61
N GLU A 25 21.66 13.39 -0.44
CA GLU A 25 22.19 12.43 -1.39
C GLU A 25 21.17 12.30 -2.52
N PRO A 26 21.44 12.81 -3.73
CA PRO A 26 20.63 12.59 -4.90
C PRO A 26 20.93 11.18 -5.44
N GLY A 27 20.66 10.18 -4.66
CA GLY A 27 20.71 8.77 -4.98
C GLY A 27 19.37 8.14 -4.62
N ARG A 28 19.02 7.03 -5.26
CA ARG A 28 17.98 6.14 -4.73
C ARG A 28 18.27 5.96 -3.23
N PRO A 29 17.25 6.05 -2.35
CA PRO A 29 17.46 5.61 -0.97
C PRO A 29 18.04 4.20 -1.08
N GLU A 30 19.27 4.00 -0.61
CA GLU A 30 19.78 2.66 -0.39
C GLU A 30 18.74 2.01 0.52
N ASN A 31 18.07 0.98 -0.01
CA ASN A 31 17.06 0.24 0.70
C ASN A 31 17.71 -0.25 2.00
N GLY A 32 17.47 0.47 3.09
CA GLY A 32 17.70 -0.09 4.40
C GLY A 32 16.95 -1.42 4.48
N PRO A 33 17.34 -2.36 5.34
CA PRO A 33 16.69 -3.65 5.40
C PRO A 33 15.18 -3.44 5.52
N VAL A 34 14.42 -3.93 4.53
CA VAL A 34 12.95 -3.86 4.56
C VAL A 34 12.54 -4.54 5.85
N ARG A 35 11.83 -3.81 6.72
CA ARG A 35 11.37 -4.40 7.97
C ARG A 35 10.29 -5.40 7.65
N GLU A 36 10.58 -6.65 7.86
CA GLU A 36 9.61 -7.73 7.72
C GLU A 36 8.58 -7.69 8.86
N VAL A 37 7.32 -7.90 8.52
CA VAL A 37 6.17 -7.97 9.43
C VAL A 37 5.50 -9.32 9.25
N ASP A 38 5.10 -9.96 10.33
CA ASP A 38 4.30 -11.19 10.29
C ASP A 38 2.84 -10.87 9.89
N ALA A 39 2.61 -10.81 8.58
CA ALA A 39 1.28 -10.53 8.02
C ALA A 39 0.30 -11.66 8.32
N GLY A 40 0.74 -12.92 8.32
CA GLY A 40 -0.11 -14.08 8.59
C GLY A 40 -0.68 -14.04 10.00
N THR A 41 0.17 -13.85 11.02
CA THR A 41 -0.29 -13.68 12.40
C THR A 41 -1.24 -12.49 12.55
N PHE A 42 -0.95 -11.35 11.90
CA PHE A 42 -1.83 -10.19 11.91
C PHE A 42 -3.20 -10.51 11.31
N LEU A 43 -3.26 -11.08 10.11
CA LEU A 43 -4.50 -11.43 9.42
C LEU A 43 -5.34 -12.44 10.22
N HIS A 44 -4.68 -13.41 10.86
CA HIS A 44 -5.36 -14.37 11.72
C HIS A 44 -6.03 -13.70 12.94
N MET A 45 -5.37 -12.72 13.55
CA MET A 45 -5.96 -11.94 14.65
C MET A 45 -7.11 -11.05 14.16
N GLU A 46 -6.97 -10.42 13.00
CA GLU A 46 -7.99 -9.55 12.44
C GLU A 46 -9.24 -10.29 12.01
N ALA A 47 -9.14 -11.53 11.53
CA ALA A 47 -10.29 -12.36 11.18
C ALA A 47 -11.29 -12.51 12.35
N ALA A 48 -10.81 -12.55 13.59
CA ALA A 48 -11.65 -12.60 14.78
C ALA A 48 -12.30 -11.24 15.13
N SER A 49 -11.69 -10.13 14.71
CA SER A 49 -12.13 -8.78 15.05
C SER A 49 -13.09 -8.19 14.02
N LEU A 50 -12.84 -8.44 12.74
CA LEU A 50 -13.60 -7.85 11.64
C LEU A 50 -15.00 -8.48 11.45
N GLY A 51 -15.24 -9.67 12.03
CA GLY A 51 -16.51 -10.36 11.88
C GLY A 51 -16.78 -10.92 10.49
N VAL A 52 -15.78 -10.88 9.60
CA VAL A 52 -15.79 -11.47 8.26
C VAL A 52 -14.56 -12.35 8.07
N PRO A 53 -14.64 -13.39 7.21
CA PRO A 53 -13.48 -14.24 6.93
C PRO A 53 -12.35 -13.41 6.30
N VAL A 54 -11.18 -13.36 6.95
CA VAL A 54 -9.98 -12.75 6.39
C VAL A 54 -9.08 -13.88 5.88
N ARG A 55 -8.58 -13.74 4.66
CA ARG A 55 -7.70 -14.73 4.03
C ARG A 55 -6.25 -14.29 4.17
N ASP A 56 -5.39 -15.26 4.46
CA ASP A 56 -3.94 -15.11 4.37
C ASP A 56 -3.48 -15.67 3.02
N PRO A 57 -3.05 -14.82 2.07
CA PRO A 57 -2.54 -15.29 0.79
C PRO A 57 -1.14 -15.92 0.92
N GLY A 58 -0.53 -15.86 2.10
CA GLY A 58 0.90 -16.11 2.28
C GLY A 58 1.77 -14.99 1.70
N VAL A 59 3.08 -15.14 1.84
CA VAL A 59 4.04 -14.23 1.21
C VAL A 59 4.67 -14.97 0.02
N PRO A 60 4.48 -14.51 -1.22
CA PRO A 60 5.07 -15.17 -2.39
C PRO A 60 6.60 -15.23 -2.30
N GLU A 61 7.22 -16.18 -3.00
CA GLU A 61 8.68 -16.36 -3.00
C GLU A 61 9.38 -15.08 -3.50
N GLY A 62 10.38 -14.63 -2.78
CA GLY A 62 11.13 -13.40 -3.08
C GLY A 62 10.44 -12.11 -2.65
N TRP A 63 9.21 -12.16 -2.10
CA TRP A 63 8.54 -10.99 -1.59
C TRP A 63 8.81 -10.78 -0.11
N THR A 64 8.52 -9.58 0.38
CA THR A 64 8.60 -9.26 1.81
C THR A 64 7.32 -8.56 2.23
N SER A 65 6.64 -9.08 3.25
CA SER A 65 5.57 -8.35 3.92
C SER A 65 6.20 -7.24 4.77
N ASN A 66 5.96 -5.99 4.41
CA ASN A 66 6.61 -4.83 5.05
C ASN A 66 5.67 -4.03 5.95
N SER A 67 4.38 -4.27 5.88
CA SER A 67 3.39 -3.59 6.72
C SER A 67 2.14 -4.44 6.93
N ALA A 68 1.57 -4.32 8.13
CA ALA A 68 0.28 -4.90 8.49
C ALA A 68 -0.41 -3.94 9.47
N ARG A 69 -1.65 -3.54 9.17
CA ARG A 69 -2.38 -2.57 9.98
C ARG A 69 -3.89 -2.70 9.80
N ARG A 70 -4.62 -2.28 10.81
CA ARG A 70 -6.06 -2.03 10.70
C ARG A 70 -6.31 -0.66 10.04
N SER A 71 -7.35 -0.57 9.23
CA SER A 71 -7.77 0.63 8.53
C SER A 71 -9.29 0.64 8.35
N THR A 72 -9.79 1.49 7.48
CA THR A 72 -11.19 1.56 7.08
C THR A 72 -11.27 1.55 5.56
N ALA A 73 -12.19 0.79 4.99
CA ALA A 73 -12.50 0.79 3.57
C ALA A 73 -14.03 0.69 3.39
N GLY A 74 -14.59 1.55 2.55
CA GLY A 74 -16.04 1.59 2.34
C GLY A 74 -16.88 1.91 3.58
N GLY A 75 -16.27 2.57 4.59
CA GLY A 75 -16.94 2.89 5.85
C GLY A 75 -16.90 1.77 6.89
N GLU A 76 -16.34 0.62 6.59
CA GLU A 76 -16.17 -0.53 7.49
C GLU A 76 -14.71 -0.76 7.86
N GLU A 77 -14.47 -1.49 8.95
CA GLU A 77 -13.12 -1.89 9.33
C GLU A 77 -12.48 -2.77 8.25
N ALA A 78 -11.16 -2.63 8.09
CA ALA A 78 -10.40 -3.35 7.10
C ALA A 78 -9.04 -3.81 7.65
N ALA A 79 -8.63 -5.02 7.27
CA ALA A 79 -7.27 -5.50 7.44
C ALA A 79 -6.46 -5.12 6.20
N VAL A 80 -5.30 -4.49 6.40
CA VAL A 80 -4.42 -4.02 5.33
C VAL A 80 -3.04 -4.61 5.52
N THR A 81 -2.54 -5.30 4.49
CA THR A 81 -1.17 -5.81 4.42
C THR A 81 -0.46 -5.24 3.20
N GLY A 82 0.80 -4.89 3.35
CA GLY A 82 1.64 -4.37 2.28
C GLY A 82 2.81 -5.30 2.00
N TYR A 83 3.15 -5.43 0.72
CA TYR A 83 4.18 -6.32 0.22
C TYR A 83 5.15 -5.54 -0.68
N ILE A 84 6.43 -5.79 -0.49
CA ILE A 84 7.46 -5.43 -1.47
C ILE A 84 7.68 -6.67 -2.33
N THR A 85 7.55 -6.53 -3.63
CA THR A 85 7.72 -7.63 -4.58
C THR A 85 9.21 -7.91 -4.87
N ALA A 86 9.52 -9.02 -5.54
CA ALA A 86 10.88 -9.38 -5.88
C ALA A 86 11.59 -8.31 -6.74
N ASP A 87 10.83 -7.59 -7.58
CA ASP A 87 11.31 -6.52 -8.45
C ASP A 87 11.17 -5.11 -7.80
N GLU A 88 11.16 -5.05 -6.46
CA GLU A 88 11.06 -3.80 -5.69
C GLU A 88 9.75 -3.02 -5.93
N GLY A 89 8.72 -3.66 -6.51
CA GLY A 89 7.37 -3.13 -6.60
C GLY A 89 6.69 -3.11 -5.23
N TYR A 90 5.58 -2.40 -5.12
CA TYR A 90 4.76 -2.38 -3.91
C TYR A 90 3.32 -2.73 -4.23
N LEU A 91 2.76 -3.70 -3.50
CA LEU A 91 1.35 -4.02 -3.52
C LEU A 91 0.76 -3.98 -2.12
N GLN A 92 -0.48 -3.54 -2.04
CA GLN A 92 -1.27 -3.53 -0.82
C GLN A 92 -2.52 -4.38 -1.04
N LEU A 93 -2.76 -5.31 -0.12
CA LEU A 93 -4.01 -6.05 -0.01
C LEU A 93 -4.84 -5.47 1.12
N THR A 94 -6.06 -5.08 0.81
CA THR A 94 -7.05 -4.62 1.79
C THR A 94 -8.21 -5.58 1.81
N GLN A 95 -8.62 -6.06 2.98
CA GLN A 95 -9.76 -6.97 3.16
C GLN A 95 -10.79 -6.34 4.09
N THR A 96 -12.05 -6.30 3.65
CA THR A 96 -13.16 -5.65 4.36
C THR A 96 -14.49 -6.36 4.10
N GLY A 97 -15.47 -6.18 4.99
CA GLY A 97 -16.85 -6.59 4.78
C GLY A 97 -17.68 -5.63 3.93
N ALA A 98 -17.17 -4.41 3.67
CA ALA A 98 -17.86 -3.40 2.89
C ALA A 98 -18.22 -3.89 1.47
N SER A 99 -19.21 -3.26 0.85
CA SER A 99 -19.52 -3.56 -0.54
C SER A 99 -18.34 -3.23 -1.46
N GLU A 100 -18.21 -3.97 -2.57
CA GLU A 100 -17.16 -3.74 -3.57
C GLU A 100 -17.13 -2.27 -4.02
N ARG A 101 -18.32 -1.71 -4.31
CA ARG A 101 -18.44 -0.34 -4.77
C ARG A 101 -17.97 0.67 -3.71
N ASP A 102 -18.42 0.52 -2.47
CA ASP A 102 -18.08 1.48 -1.41
C ASP A 102 -16.60 1.42 -1.07
N ALA A 103 -15.98 0.24 -1.16
CA ALA A 103 -14.57 0.06 -0.86
C ALA A 103 -13.64 0.45 -2.02
N ALA A 104 -14.00 0.17 -3.28
CA ALA A 104 -13.13 0.36 -4.44
C ALA A 104 -13.39 1.69 -5.19
N ALA A 105 -14.65 2.17 -5.28
CA ALA A 105 -15.01 3.38 -6.01
C ALA A 105 -14.73 4.65 -5.18
N THR A 106 -13.55 4.75 -4.59
CA THR A 106 -13.07 5.90 -3.82
C THR A 106 -12.12 6.76 -4.67
N GLU A 107 -11.87 8.00 -4.26
CA GLU A 107 -10.93 8.90 -4.93
C GLU A 107 -11.22 9.12 -6.44
N GLY A 108 -12.51 9.07 -6.82
CA GLY A 108 -12.92 9.27 -8.22
C GLY A 108 -12.73 8.05 -9.12
N ARG A 109 -12.45 6.87 -8.54
CA ARG A 109 -12.40 5.63 -9.33
C ARG A 109 -13.80 5.16 -9.71
N GLU A 110 -13.91 4.66 -10.91
CA GLU A 110 -15.09 3.99 -11.43
C GLU A 110 -14.72 2.59 -11.93
N LYS A 111 -15.67 1.67 -11.93
CA LYS A 111 -15.46 0.34 -12.50
C LYS A 111 -15.32 0.44 -14.00
N THR A 112 -14.14 0.10 -14.51
CA THR A 112 -13.80 0.19 -15.94
C THR A 112 -13.91 -1.15 -16.67
N GLY A 113 -13.93 -2.26 -15.94
CA GLY A 113 -14.06 -3.59 -16.53
C GLY A 113 -13.97 -4.73 -15.52
N GLU A 114 -13.99 -5.93 -16.07
CA GLU A 114 -13.75 -7.18 -15.34
C GLU A 114 -12.75 -8.04 -16.11
N ARG A 115 -12.03 -8.89 -15.39
CA ARG A 115 -11.12 -9.88 -15.95
C ARG A 115 -11.14 -11.17 -15.14
N GLU A 116 -10.77 -12.27 -15.76
CA GLU A 116 -10.56 -13.55 -15.08
C GLU A 116 -9.07 -13.71 -14.78
N VAL A 117 -8.72 -13.90 -13.52
CA VAL A 117 -7.36 -14.10 -13.05
C VAL A 117 -7.34 -15.28 -12.09
N ALA A 118 -6.52 -16.29 -12.37
CA ALA A 118 -6.39 -17.49 -11.54
C ALA A 118 -7.73 -18.20 -11.20
N GLY A 119 -8.76 -18.01 -12.02
CA GLY A 119 -10.12 -18.55 -11.80
C GLY A 119 -11.01 -17.70 -10.91
N ALA A 120 -10.57 -16.50 -10.55
CA ALA A 120 -11.38 -15.49 -9.86
C ALA A 120 -11.79 -14.37 -10.83
N THR A 121 -13.02 -13.85 -10.70
CA THR A 121 -13.44 -12.65 -11.40
C THR A 121 -12.93 -11.43 -10.64
N VAL A 122 -12.14 -10.61 -11.31
CA VAL A 122 -11.54 -9.39 -10.78
C VAL A 122 -12.21 -8.19 -11.43
N SER A 123 -12.79 -7.31 -10.61
CA SER A 123 -13.31 -6.00 -11.04
C SER A 123 -12.19 -4.97 -11.02
N VAL A 124 -11.99 -4.26 -12.13
CA VAL A 124 -10.98 -3.20 -12.24
C VAL A 124 -11.62 -1.84 -12.02
N TYR A 125 -11.08 -1.09 -11.08
CA TYR A 125 -11.46 0.29 -10.78
C TYR A 125 -10.31 1.23 -11.11
N ALA A 126 -10.55 2.22 -11.94
CA ALA A 126 -9.58 3.22 -12.36
C ALA A 126 -10.16 4.64 -12.25
N ALA A 127 -9.31 5.63 -12.14
CA ALA A 127 -9.66 7.05 -12.19
C ALA A 127 -9.07 7.71 -13.45
N ASP A 128 -9.63 8.85 -13.86
CA ASP A 128 -9.12 9.63 -14.99
C ASP A 128 -7.82 10.41 -14.65
N SER A 129 -7.17 10.09 -13.54
CA SER A 129 -5.97 10.77 -13.06
C SER A 129 -4.83 9.79 -12.84
N ASP A 130 -3.67 10.08 -13.43
CA ASP A 130 -2.44 9.29 -13.24
C ASP A 130 -1.91 9.32 -11.78
N GLU A 131 -2.42 10.24 -10.96
CA GLU A 131 -2.07 10.33 -9.54
C GLU A 131 -2.81 9.29 -8.68
N VAL A 132 -3.95 8.80 -9.18
CA VAL A 132 -4.80 7.83 -8.49
C VAL A 132 -4.54 6.44 -9.08
N ARG A 133 -4.04 5.53 -8.26
CA ARG A 133 -3.73 4.16 -8.68
C ARG A 133 -4.98 3.35 -8.89
N ASP A 134 -4.93 2.42 -9.82
CA ASP A 134 -5.97 1.42 -10.03
C ASP A 134 -6.16 0.54 -8.79
N VAL A 135 -7.34 -0.05 -8.69
CA VAL A 135 -7.70 -1.04 -7.69
C VAL A 135 -8.33 -2.25 -8.39
N TRP A 136 -7.81 -3.42 -8.08
CA TRP A 136 -8.44 -4.69 -8.41
C TRP A 136 -9.27 -5.14 -7.22
N ALA A 137 -10.55 -5.39 -7.45
CA ALA A 137 -11.47 -5.86 -6.42
C ALA A 137 -11.94 -7.28 -6.72
N ILE A 138 -11.90 -8.14 -5.71
CA ILE A 138 -12.28 -9.54 -5.78
C ILE A 138 -13.39 -9.76 -4.75
N ASP A 139 -14.52 -10.29 -5.20
CA ASP A 139 -15.60 -10.70 -4.31
C ASP A 139 -15.33 -12.12 -3.78
N LEU A 140 -15.09 -12.25 -2.49
CA LEU A 140 -14.86 -13.51 -1.80
C LEU A 140 -16.09 -13.95 -0.96
N GLY A 141 -17.28 -13.41 -1.25
CA GLY A 141 -18.51 -13.66 -0.53
C GLY A 141 -18.77 -12.64 0.58
N GLU A 142 -18.44 -12.95 1.83
CA GLU A 142 -18.60 -12.01 2.95
C GLU A 142 -17.48 -10.97 2.99
N THR A 143 -16.37 -11.21 2.31
CA THR A 143 -15.18 -10.34 2.28
C THR A 143 -14.93 -9.83 0.87
N ARG A 144 -14.48 -8.59 0.77
CA ARG A 144 -13.91 -7.99 -0.46
C ARG A 144 -12.41 -7.85 -0.28
N ALA A 145 -11.67 -8.41 -1.21
CA ALA A 145 -10.24 -8.22 -1.31
C ALA A 145 -9.94 -7.15 -2.36
N LEU A 146 -9.18 -6.13 -1.96
CA LEU A 146 -8.79 -5.02 -2.82
C LEU A 146 -7.28 -5.02 -2.94
N ILE A 147 -6.78 -5.09 -4.16
CA ILE A 147 -5.35 -5.01 -4.46
C ILE A 147 -5.08 -3.65 -5.08
N SER A 148 -4.08 -2.94 -4.58
CA SER A 148 -3.63 -1.65 -5.13
C SER A 148 -2.13 -1.51 -4.99
N GLY A 149 -1.49 -0.71 -5.85
CA GLY A 149 -0.06 -0.48 -5.70
C GLY A 149 0.65 -0.07 -6.98
N ALA A 150 1.97 -0.28 -6.99
CA ALA A 150 2.85 -0.03 -8.12
C ALA A 150 3.79 -1.23 -8.27
N ALA A 151 3.37 -2.17 -9.09
CA ALA A 151 4.13 -3.36 -9.43
C ALA A 151 3.73 -3.82 -10.84
N PRO A 152 4.52 -4.68 -11.51
CA PRO A 152 4.11 -5.32 -12.75
C PRO A 152 2.79 -6.08 -12.61
N GLU A 153 2.02 -6.19 -13.67
CA GLU A 153 0.70 -6.87 -13.67
C GLU A 153 0.80 -8.33 -13.20
N SER A 154 1.89 -9.03 -13.52
CA SER A 154 2.17 -10.39 -13.06
C SER A 154 2.19 -10.52 -11.53
N ASP A 155 2.60 -9.47 -10.83
CA ASP A 155 2.63 -9.45 -9.37
C ASP A 155 1.21 -9.30 -8.79
N TRP A 156 0.36 -8.51 -9.45
CA TRP A 156 -1.06 -8.40 -9.09
C TRP A 156 -1.78 -9.75 -9.25
N GLU A 157 -1.50 -10.45 -10.36
CA GLU A 157 -2.04 -11.78 -10.61
C GLU A 157 -1.58 -12.80 -9.55
N THR A 158 -0.34 -12.66 -9.07
CA THR A 158 0.21 -13.52 -8.02
C THR A 158 -0.48 -13.34 -6.69
N LEU A 159 -0.99 -12.13 -6.39
CA LEU A 159 -1.69 -11.82 -5.15
C LEU A 159 -3.20 -12.07 -5.23
N THR A 160 -3.76 -12.36 -6.43
CA THR A 160 -5.16 -12.66 -6.68
C THR A 160 -5.49 -14.12 -6.34
#